data_3e0e87631c8732cae4146b93207aaa39
#
_entry.id   3e0e87631c8732cae4146b93207aaa39
#
_cell.length_a   1.000
_cell.length_b   1.000
_cell.length_c   1.000
_cell.angle_alpha   90.00
_cell.angle_beta   90.00
_cell.angle_gamma   90.00
#
_symmetry.space_group_name_H-M   'P 1'
#
loop_
_entity.id
_entity.type
_entity.pdbx_description
1 polymer ?
#
loop_
_entity_poly.entity_id
_entity_poly.type
_entity_poly.pdbx_seq_one_letter_code
_entity_poly.pdbx_strand_id
1 'polypeptide(L)'
;MTAADVAAASEMISREWNDRTVFLRWALEYSPSHLFVADDAGRIVGTGIASAHGPVGWVGTIFVASDRRQEGLGGLLTRTVIDDLEGRGCRTLVLIATDAGRPLYERLGFEVQVSQARFMAPGLPPAEIDDGVQPFEPRMLPELVALDRSATAEDRSILIERLADSATTRVVVGDDGSVRAFVIRSPWGGVSLVAPNLDDGLRLLEWRRRQAEPGHAVYAGLPDSDDDRRALLLRNGWTPAGAGTRMLRGEPLAWHPDWIWGSFNGALG
;
A
#
# COMPACT_ATOMS: atom_id res chain seq x y z
N MET A 1 11.84 15.52 -6.85
CA MET A 1 10.75 15.55 -7.86
C MET A 1 9.91 16.79 -7.62
N THR A 2 9.48 17.45 -8.67
CA THR A 2 8.57 18.61 -8.68
C THR A 2 7.32 18.27 -9.48
N ALA A 3 6.31 19.13 -9.48
CA ALA A 3 5.10 18.95 -10.29
C ALA A 3 5.38 18.86 -11.81
N ALA A 4 6.45 19.52 -12.28
CA ALA A 4 6.86 19.48 -13.68
C ALA A 4 7.40 18.11 -14.11
N ASP A 5 7.96 17.34 -13.16
CA ASP A 5 8.56 16.03 -13.43
C ASP A 5 7.52 14.91 -13.52
N VAL A 6 6.29 15.12 -12.99
CA VAL A 6 5.29 14.06 -12.81
C VAL A 6 4.93 13.36 -14.10
N ALA A 7 4.72 14.11 -15.19
CA ALA A 7 4.32 13.53 -16.47
C ALA A 7 5.42 12.61 -17.02
N ALA A 8 6.66 13.07 -17.05
CA ALA A 8 7.80 12.29 -17.53
C ALA A 8 8.11 11.09 -16.63
N ALA A 9 8.01 11.25 -15.31
CA ALA A 9 8.20 10.16 -14.35
C ALA A 9 7.11 9.09 -14.51
N SER A 10 5.85 9.48 -14.62
CA SER A 10 4.74 8.54 -14.81
C SER A 10 4.82 7.83 -16.17
N GLU A 11 5.16 8.52 -17.24
CA GLU A 11 5.38 7.91 -18.56
C GLU A 11 6.50 6.86 -18.51
N MET A 12 7.63 7.16 -17.87
CA MET A 12 8.73 6.20 -17.68
C MET A 12 8.28 4.95 -16.94
N ILE A 13 7.52 5.11 -15.85
CA ILE A 13 7.03 4.00 -15.04
C ILE A 13 5.97 3.19 -15.79
N SER A 14 5.06 3.84 -16.52
CA SER A 14 3.91 3.22 -17.18
C SER A 14 4.28 2.27 -18.32
N ARG A 15 5.50 2.35 -18.83
CA ARG A 15 6.02 1.42 -19.85
C ARG A 15 6.09 -0.02 -19.35
N GLU A 16 6.17 -0.23 -18.04
CA GLU A 16 6.26 -1.55 -17.42
C GLU A 16 5.22 -1.77 -16.31
N TRP A 17 4.72 -0.68 -15.74
CA TRP A 17 3.66 -0.68 -14.73
C TRP A 17 2.47 0.14 -15.23
N ASN A 18 1.48 0.37 -14.39
CA ASN A 18 0.34 1.24 -14.71
C ASN A 18 0.70 2.73 -14.49
N ASP A 19 -0.14 3.61 -15.04
CA ASP A 19 -0.04 5.05 -14.88
C ASP A 19 -0.01 5.44 -13.39
N ARG A 20 0.96 6.28 -13.03
CA ARG A 20 1.19 6.75 -11.66
C ARG A 20 0.89 8.24 -11.48
N THR A 21 0.39 8.92 -12.50
CA THR A 21 0.18 10.37 -12.48
C THR A 21 -0.65 10.84 -11.30
N VAL A 22 -1.78 10.17 -11.02
CA VAL A 22 -2.65 10.52 -9.89
C VAL A 22 -1.93 10.35 -8.56
N PHE A 23 -1.25 9.21 -8.39
CA PHE A 23 -0.50 8.93 -7.16
C PHE A 23 0.67 9.91 -6.96
N LEU A 24 1.48 10.15 -7.98
CA LEU A 24 2.64 11.04 -7.86
C LEU A 24 2.24 12.48 -7.54
N ARG A 25 1.17 12.99 -8.17
CA ARG A 25 0.63 14.33 -7.84
C ARG A 25 0.17 14.40 -6.40
N TRP A 26 -0.60 13.42 -5.95
CA TRP A 26 -1.08 13.36 -4.58
C TRP A 26 0.08 13.27 -3.58
N ALA A 27 1.09 12.42 -3.86
CA ALA A 27 2.23 12.20 -2.99
C ALA A 27 3.13 13.44 -2.86
N LEU A 28 3.22 14.29 -3.88
CA LEU A 28 3.94 15.58 -3.81
C LEU A 28 3.32 16.55 -2.81
N GLU A 29 2.01 16.44 -2.59
CA GLU A 29 1.28 17.30 -1.63
C GLU A 29 1.14 16.64 -0.25
N TYR A 30 1.57 15.38 -0.11
CA TYR A 30 1.51 14.63 1.14
C TYR A 30 2.81 14.83 1.92
N SER A 31 2.79 15.70 2.94
CA SER A 31 3.99 16.15 3.67
C SER A 31 4.87 15.03 4.26
N PRO A 32 4.35 13.84 4.66
CA PRO A 32 5.19 12.72 5.06
C PRO A 32 5.96 12.06 3.91
N SER A 33 5.67 12.39 2.63
CA SER A 33 6.37 11.81 1.48
C SER A 33 7.36 12.78 0.85
N HIS A 34 8.58 12.29 0.59
CA HIS A 34 9.58 12.97 -0.25
C HIS A 34 9.80 12.16 -1.52
N LEU A 35 9.70 12.80 -2.66
CA LEU A 35 9.82 12.17 -3.97
C LEU A 35 11.14 12.58 -4.63
N PHE A 36 11.88 11.61 -5.12
CA PHE A 36 13.17 11.77 -5.78
C PHE A 36 13.09 11.39 -7.24
N VAL A 37 13.90 12.03 -8.08
CA VAL A 37 14.14 11.64 -9.47
C VAL A 37 15.64 11.57 -9.73
N ALA A 38 16.04 10.64 -10.59
CA ALA A 38 17.32 10.68 -11.28
C ALA A 38 17.09 11.35 -12.63
N ASP A 39 17.76 12.48 -12.85
CA ASP A 39 17.71 13.24 -14.09
C ASP A 39 19.04 13.08 -14.84
N ASP A 40 18.95 12.78 -16.12
CA ASP A 40 20.08 12.73 -17.03
C ASP A 40 19.85 13.70 -18.20
N ALA A 41 20.46 14.86 -18.08
CA ALA A 41 20.39 15.95 -19.07
C ALA A 41 18.94 16.32 -19.48
N GLY A 42 18.03 16.40 -18.50
CA GLY A 42 16.62 16.76 -18.70
C GLY A 42 15.70 15.56 -18.98
N ARG A 43 16.23 14.35 -18.95
CA ARG A 43 15.45 13.10 -19.05
C ARG A 43 15.35 12.45 -17.69
N ILE A 44 14.13 12.20 -17.20
CA ILE A 44 13.91 11.40 -16.00
C ILE A 44 14.23 9.94 -16.30
N VAL A 45 15.22 9.38 -15.61
CA VAL A 45 15.70 8.01 -15.78
C VAL A 45 15.50 7.13 -14.56
N GLY A 46 14.99 7.69 -13.45
CA GLY A 46 14.65 6.91 -12.27
C GLY A 46 13.84 7.69 -11.27
N THR A 47 13.16 6.98 -10.38
CA THR A 47 12.34 7.54 -9.28
C THR A 47 12.60 6.81 -7.98
N GLY A 48 12.29 7.47 -6.86
CA GLY A 48 12.25 6.89 -5.52
C GLY A 48 11.33 7.71 -4.63
N ILE A 49 10.64 7.08 -3.70
CA ILE A 49 9.74 7.73 -2.75
C ILE A 49 10.10 7.29 -1.34
N ALA A 50 10.25 8.26 -0.45
CA ALA A 50 10.39 8.11 0.99
C ALA A 50 9.08 8.54 1.66
N SER A 51 8.39 7.68 2.38
CA SER A 51 7.19 8.06 3.15
C SER A 51 7.39 7.70 4.61
N ALA A 52 7.31 8.69 5.52
CA ALA A 52 7.52 8.49 6.95
C ALA A 52 6.19 8.43 7.69
N HIS A 53 6.00 7.37 8.47
CA HIS A 53 4.83 7.13 9.31
C HIS A 53 5.28 6.96 10.78
N GLY A 54 5.61 8.08 11.42
CA GLY A 54 6.27 8.07 12.73
C GLY A 54 7.68 7.47 12.64
N PRO A 55 8.01 6.45 13.45
CA PRO A 55 9.32 5.82 13.44
C PRO A 55 9.52 4.82 12.27
N VAL A 56 8.51 4.61 11.44
CA VAL A 56 8.56 3.67 10.32
C VAL A 56 8.61 4.42 8.99
N GLY A 57 9.56 4.07 8.14
CA GLY A 57 9.74 4.64 6.81
C GLY A 57 9.45 3.63 5.70
N TRP A 58 8.69 4.02 4.68
CA TRP A 58 8.46 3.22 3.48
C TRP A 58 9.39 3.65 2.35
N VAL A 59 10.16 2.69 1.84
CA VAL A 59 10.99 2.82 0.64
C VAL A 59 10.17 2.34 -0.55
N GLY A 60 9.69 3.26 -1.39
CA GLY A 60 8.75 2.91 -2.44
C GLY A 60 9.09 3.48 -3.81
N THR A 61 8.45 2.96 -4.82
CA THR A 61 8.53 3.41 -6.22
C THR A 61 9.99 3.58 -6.70
N ILE A 62 10.89 2.69 -6.22
CA ILE A 62 12.24 2.62 -6.78
C ILE A 62 12.11 2.03 -8.19
N PHE A 63 12.23 2.89 -9.16
CA PHE A 63 12.11 2.52 -10.56
C PHE A 63 13.27 3.13 -11.36
N VAL A 64 13.83 2.36 -12.30
CA VAL A 64 14.88 2.80 -13.23
C VAL A 64 14.46 2.43 -14.64
N ALA A 65 14.57 3.39 -15.55
CA ALA A 65 14.31 3.19 -16.96
C ALA A 65 15.07 1.95 -17.51
N SER A 66 14.42 1.14 -18.29
CA SER A 66 14.95 -0.17 -18.74
C SER A 66 16.31 -0.07 -19.43
N ASP A 67 16.53 0.99 -20.21
CA ASP A 67 17.77 1.30 -20.93
C ASP A 67 18.91 1.86 -20.04
N ARG A 68 18.63 2.11 -18.75
CA ARG A 68 19.60 2.66 -17.78
C ARG A 68 19.77 1.74 -16.55
N ARG A 69 19.30 0.50 -16.67
CA ARG A 69 19.50 -0.52 -15.62
C ARG A 69 20.93 -1.03 -15.62
N GLN A 70 21.35 -1.61 -14.48
CA GLN A 70 22.69 -2.15 -14.24
C GLN A 70 23.81 -1.09 -14.17
N GLU A 71 23.46 0.20 -14.22
CA GLU A 71 24.38 1.34 -14.03
C GLU A 71 24.50 1.81 -12.56
N GLY A 72 23.90 1.10 -11.63
CA GLY A 72 23.92 1.44 -10.20
C GLY A 72 22.85 2.45 -9.75
N LEU A 73 22.03 2.99 -10.66
CA LEU A 73 21.01 4.01 -10.36
C LEU A 73 19.98 3.55 -9.33
N GLY A 74 19.53 2.29 -9.41
CA GLY A 74 18.61 1.72 -8.42
C GLY A 74 19.19 1.73 -7.00
N GLY A 75 20.47 1.38 -6.88
CA GLY A 75 21.18 1.44 -5.59
C GLY A 75 21.37 2.86 -5.08
N LEU A 76 21.66 3.81 -5.97
CA LEU A 76 21.77 5.23 -5.61
C LEU A 76 20.44 5.78 -5.10
N LEU A 77 19.36 5.61 -5.87
CA LEU A 77 18.02 6.04 -5.48
C LEU A 77 17.57 5.42 -4.16
N THR A 78 17.81 4.11 -3.98
CA THR A 78 17.44 3.43 -2.72
C THR A 78 18.20 4.00 -1.53
N ARG A 79 19.52 4.23 -1.65
CA ARG A 79 20.31 4.88 -0.58
C ARG A 79 19.81 6.29 -0.29
N THR A 80 19.55 7.10 -1.31
CA THR A 80 18.99 8.45 -1.13
C THR A 80 17.67 8.43 -0.33
N VAL A 81 16.78 7.49 -0.64
CA VAL A 81 15.51 7.31 0.09
C VAL A 81 15.75 6.84 1.52
N ILE A 82 16.68 5.92 1.74
CA ILE A 82 17.07 5.44 3.08
C ILE A 82 17.62 6.61 3.91
N ASP A 83 18.59 7.36 3.37
CA ASP A 83 19.24 8.48 4.06
C ASP A 83 18.23 9.56 4.45
N ASP A 84 17.24 9.86 3.58
CA ASP A 84 16.14 10.79 3.89
C ASP A 84 15.28 10.28 5.07
N LEU A 85 14.87 9.02 5.04
CA LEU A 85 14.03 8.44 6.10
C LEU A 85 14.78 8.35 7.44
N GLU A 86 16.04 7.91 7.43
CA GLU A 86 16.87 7.86 8.63
C GLU A 86 17.15 9.28 9.18
N GLY A 87 17.42 10.25 8.30
CA GLY A 87 17.56 11.66 8.66
C GLY A 87 16.30 12.28 9.29
N ARG A 88 15.13 11.72 8.99
CA ARG A 88 13.83 12.09 9.59
C ARG A 88 13.49 11.28 10.85
N GLY A 89 14.41 10.46 11.34
CA GLY A 89 14.28 9.69 12.58
C GLY A 89 13.53 8.36 12.45
N CYS A 90 13.34 7.85 11.22
CA CYS A 90 12.80 6.50 11.04
C CYS A 90 13.85 5.47 11.50
N ARG A 91 13.44 4.57 12.38
CA ARG A 91 14.27 3.49 12.92
C ARG A 91 14.01 2.15 12.26
N THR A 92 12.88 2.04 11.59
CA THR A 92 12.47 0.86 10.83
C THR A 92 12.12 1.28 9.41
N LEU A 93 12.73 0.63 8.43
CA LEU A 93 12.43 0.86 7.02
C LEU A 93 11.77 -0.38 6.43
N VAL A 94 10.71 -0.16 5.67
CA VAL A 94 9.90 -1.23 5.06
C VAL A 94 9.79 -1.01 3.56
N LEU A 95 9.75 -2.09 2.80
CA LEU A 95 9.45 -2.08 1.38
C LEU A 95 8.76 -3.37 0.93
N ILE A 96 8.20 -3.35 -0.27
CA ILE A 96 7.75 -4.54 -0.98
C ILE A 96 8.65 -4.71 -2.22
N ALA A 97 9.48 -5.74 -2.19
CA ALA A 97 10.40 -6.06 -3.27
C ALA A 97 9.72 -6.91 -4.35
N THR A 98 10.06 -6.64 -5.61
CA THR A 98 9.92 -7.62 -6.69
C THR A 98 11.09 -8.61 -6.64
N ASP A 99 10.96 -9.77 -7.28
CA ASP A 99 12.06 -10.76 -7.34
C ASP A 99 13.33 -10.15 -7.94
N ALA A 100 13.20 -9.28 -8.96
CA ALA A 100 14.33 -8.60 -9.57
C ALA A 100 15.00 -7.56 -8.64
N GLY A 101 14.22 -6.91 -7.77
CA GLY A 101 14.72 -5.89 -6.84
C GLY A 101 15.29 -6.47 -5.56
N ARG A 102 14.81 -7.61 -5.11
CA ARG A 102 15.15 -8.23 -3.84
C ARG A 102 16.67 -8.33 -3.57
N PRO A 103 17.54 -8.80 -4.51
CA PRO A 103 18.97 -8.87 -4.24
C PRO A 103 19.63 -7.52 -3.97
N LEU A 104 19.10 -6.42 -4.50
CA LEU A 104 19.57 -5.07 -4.17
C LEU A 104 19.28 -4.72 -2.72
N TYR A 105 18.06 -4.97 -2.25
CA TYR A 105 17.64 -4.63 -0.90
C TYR A 105 18.31 -5.49 0.16
N GLU A 106 18.54 -6.78 -0.11
CA GLU A 106 19.35 -7.67 0.76
C GLU A 106 20.78 -7.10 0.96
N ARG A 107 21.43 -6.63 -0.11
CA ARG A 107 22.75 -5.96 0.00
C ARG A 107 22.71 -4.65 0.77
N LEU A 108 21.56 -4.01 0.89
CA LEU A 108 21.34 -2.78 1.67
C LEU A 108 20.86 -3.07 3.10
N GLY A 109 20.90 -4.34 3.53
CA GLY A 109 20.58 -4.74 4.89
C GLY A 109 19.08 -4.95 5.18
N PHE A 110 18.26 -5.07 4.16
CA PHE A 110 16.87 -5.48 4.35
C PHE A 110 16.77 -6.99 4.47
N GLU A 111 15.93 -7.44 5.40
CA GLU A 111 15.63 -8.85 5.65
C GLU A 111 14.19 -9.15 5.24
N VAL A 112 13.95 -10.38 4.77
CA VAL A 112 12.61 -10.85 4.41
C VAL A 112 11.77 -11.00 5.66
N GLN A 113 10.55 -10.42 5.66
CA GLN A 113 9.56 -10.63 6.71
C GLN A 113 8.51 -11.66 6.30
N VAL A 114 7.85 -11.44 5.18
CA VAL A 114 6.72 -12.25 4.72
C VAL A 114 6.53 -12.09 3.21
N SER A 115 5.92 -13.08 2.57
CA SER A 115 5.41 -12.94 1.21
C SER A 115 4.26 -11.93 1.19
N GLN A 116 4.24 -11.04 0.21
CA GLN A 116 3.14 -10.12 -0.06
C GLN A 116 2.33 -10.67 -1.22
N ALA A 117 1.34 -11.48 -0.92
CA ALA A 117 0.49 -12.10 -1.94
C ALA A 117 -0.46 -11.08 -2.58
N ARG A 118 -0.72 -11.25 -3.86
CA ARG A 118 -1.77 -10.54 -4.58
C ARG A 118 -2.81 -11.53 -5.06
N PHE A 119 -4.07 -11.24 -4.75
CA PHE A 119 -5.24 -11.98 -5.24
C PHE A 119 -6.06 -11.11 -6.17
N MET A 120 -6.82 -11.76 -7.03
CA MET A 120 -7.74 -11.12 -7.98
C MET A 120 -9.09 -11.85 -7.96
N ALA A 121 -10.16 -11.09 -8.05
CA ALA A 121 -11.50 -11.63 -8.28
C ALA A 121 -12.28 -10.69 -9.23
N PRO A 122 -13.28 -11.19 -9.98
CA PRO A 122 -14.15 -10.34 -10.78
C PRO A 122 -15.05 -9.48 -9.91
N GLY A 123 -15.40 -8.30 -10.40
CA GLY A 123 -16.48 -7.48 -9.85
C GLY A 123 -17.80 -8.26 -9.82
N LEU A 124 -18.63 -8.00 -8.81
CA LEU A 124 -19.91 -8.64 -8.60
C LEU A 124 -21.06 -7.73 -9.07
N PRO A 125 -22.21 -8.30 -9.47
CA PRO A 125 -23.41 -7.51 -9.67
C PRO A 125 -23.76 -6.70 -8.41
N PRO A 126 -24.39 -5.51 -8.57
CA PRO A 126 -24.94 -4.78 -7.44
C PRO A 126 -25.94 -5.68 -6.67
N ALA A 127 -25.81 -5.70 -5.36
CA ALA A 127 -26.77 -6.33 -4.47
C ALA A 127 -26.94 -5.44 -3.24
N GLU A 128 -27.99 -5.68 -2.46
CA GLU A 128 -28.12 -5.03 -1.16
C GLU A 128 -26.85 -5.27 -0.35
N ILE A 129 -26.36 -4.19 0.26
CA ILE A 129 -25.15 -4.25 1.11
C ILE A 129 -25.59 -4.96 2.40
N ASP A 130 -24.77 -5.90 2.86
CA ASP A 130 -24.91 -6.49 4.18
C ASP A 130 -25.02 -5.38 5.24
N ASP A 131 -26.04 -5.44 6.08
CA ASP A 131 -26.38 -4.44 7.12
C ASP A 131 -25.19 -4.10 8.07
N GLY A 132 -24.15 -4.92 8.09
CA GLY A 132 -22.93 -4.68 8.86
C GLY A 132 -21.92 -3.73 8.21
N VAL A 133 -22.05 -3.34 6.93
CA VAL A 133 -21.10 -2.45 6.23
C VAL A 133 -21.70 -1.06 6.11
N GLN A 134 -21.13 -0.08 6.84
CA GLN A 134 -21.64 1.28 6.93
C GLN A 134 -20.68 2.29 6.29
N PRO A 135 -21.18 3.44 5.80
CA PRO A 135 -20.32 4.57 5.44
C PRO A 135 -19.53 5.05 6.65
N PHE A 136 -18.30 5.47 6.40
CA PHE A 136 -17.49 6.17 7.41
C PHE A 136 -18.15 7.50 7.81
N GLU A 137 -18.13 7.81 9.09
CA GLU A 137 -18.46 9.11 9.65
C GLU A 137 -17.23 9.72 10.33
N PRO A 138 -17.03 11.05 10.28
CA PRO A 138 -15.83 11.70 10.83
C PRO A 138 -15.57 11.38 12.34
N ARG A 139 -16.61 11.11 13.11
CA ARG A 139 -16.48 10.71 14.53
C ARG A 139 -15.75 9.36 14.73
N MET A 140 -15.72 8.52 13.70
CA MET A 140 -15.07 7.19 13.72
C MET A 140 -13.55 7.27 13.44
N LEU A 141 -13.04 8.42 12.99
CA LEU A 141 -11.63 8.58 12.62
C LEU A 141 -10.63 8.12 13.71
N PRO A 142 -10.81 8.44 15.01
CA PRO A 142 -9.89 7.98 16.04
C PRO A 142 -9.82 6.45 16.14
N GLU A 143 -10.93 5.75 15.93
CA GLU A 143 -11.00 4.29 15.97
C GLU A 143 -10.32 3.67 14.75
N LEU A 144 -10.51 4.24 13.55
CA LEU A 144 -9.78 3.81 12.35
C LEU A 144 -8.26 3.93 12.55
N VAL A 145 -7.81 5.08 13.06
CA VAL A 145 -6.38 5.33 13.34
C VAL A 145 -5.84 4.35 14.38
N ALA A 146 -6.59 4.07 15.44
CA ALA A 146 -6.18 3.13 16.48
C ALA A 146 -6.08 1.69 15.93
N LEU A 147 -7.07 1.25 15.17
CA LEU A 147 -7.09 -0.07 14.55
C LEU A 147 -5.96 -0.23 13.52
N ASP A 148 -5.74 0.78 12.68
CA ASP A 148 -4.65 0.80 11.72
C ASP A 148 -3.27 0.71 12.40
N ARG A 149 -3.06 1.51 13.44
CA ARG A 149 -1.81 1.49 14.22
C ARG A 149 -1.58 0.12 14.87
N SER A 150 -2.63 -0.50 15.41
CA SER A 150 -2.54 -1.85 15.96
C SER A 150 -2.15 -2.88 14.91
N ALA A 151 -2.72 -2.78 13.70
CA ALA A 151 -2.43 -3.71 12.62
C ALA A 151 -1.02 -3.55 12.04
N THR A 152 -0.56 -2.32 11.86
CA THR A 152 0.66 -1.99 11.10
C THR A 152 1.87 -1.71 11.98
N ALA A 153 1.68 -1.32 13.25
CA ALA A 153 2.68 -0.72 14.15
C ALA A 153 3.25 0.62 13.60
N GLU A 154 2.53 1.30 12.71
CA GLU A 154 2.91 2.56 12.07
C GLU A 154 2.03 3.71 12.56
N ASP A 155 2.53 4.95 12.51
CA ASP A 155 1.69 6.13 12.70
C ASP A 155 1.25 6.70 11.34
N ARG A 156 0.18 6.11 10.79
CA ARG A 156 -0.42 6.55 9.54
C ARG A 156 -1.61 7.49 9.74
N SER A 157 -1.71 8.15 10.90
CA SER A 157 -2.84 9.02 11.25
C SER A 157 -3.11 10.10 10.18
N ILE A 158 -2.07 10.80 9.72
CA ILE A 158 -2.19 11.83 8.66
C ILE A 158 -2.67 11.21 7.34
N LEU A 159 -2.22 9.97 7.02
CA LEU A 159 -2.63 9.27 5.81
C LEU A 159 -4.11 8.88 5.87
N ILE A 160 -4.52 8.28 6.99
CA ILE A 160 -5.91 7.86 7.22
C ILE A 160 -6.84 9.08 7.19
N GLU A 161 -6.50 10.15 7.94
CA GLU A 161 -7.30 11.39 7.97
C GLU A 161 -7.47 12.00 6.59
N ARG A 162 -6.39 12.03 5.76
CA ARG A 162 -6.43 12.63 4.42
C ARG A 162 -7.21 11.80 3.40
N LEU A 163 -7.34 10.48 3.60
CA LEU A 163 -7.98 9.58 2.65
C LEU A 163 -9.34 9.07 3.10
N ALA A 164 -9.67 9.14 4.40
CA ALA A 164 -10.95 8.70 4.90
C ALA A 164 -12.07 9.69 4.48
N ASP A 165 -13.03 9.18 3.73
CA ASP A 165 -14.15 9.93 3.18
C ASP A 165 -15.40 9.05 3.16
N SER A 166 -16.58 9.62 3.38
CA SER A 166 -17.85 8.88 3.45
C SER A 166 -18.23 8.20 2.13
N ALA A 167 -17.72 8.68 0.98
CA ALA A 167 -17.98 8.06 -0.31
C ALA A 167 -17.06 6.85 -0.58
N THR A 168 -15.80 6.90 -0.10
CA THR A 168 -14.75 5.94 -0.44
C THR A 168 -14.38 5.00 0.70
N THR A 169 -14.82 5.29 1.93
CA THR A 169 -14.50 4.51 3.14
C THR A 169 -15.74 3.80 3.66
N ARG A 170 -15.55 2.54 4.04
CA ARG A 170 -16.57 1.74 4.74
C ARG A 170 -15.98 1.13 5.99
N VAL A 171 -16.85 0.93 6.96
CA VAL A 171 -16.54 0.32 8.25
C VAL A 171 -17.49 -0.83 8.54
N VAL A 172 -17.03 -1.79 9.32
CA VAL A 172 -17.87 -2.76 10.02
C VAL A 172 -17.93 -2.34 11.47
N VAL A 173 -19.14 -2.21 12.00
CA VAL A 173 -19.38 -1.75 13.37
C VAL A 173 -19.92 -2.92 14.20
N GLY A 174 -19.41 -3.07 15.42
CA GLY A 174 -19.88 -4.06 16.39
C GLY A 174 -21.21 -3.65 17.05
N ASP A 175 -21.80 -4.57 17.80
CA ASP A 175 -23.04 -4.34 18.54
C ASP A 175 -22.89 -3.24 19.63
N ASP A 176 -21.67 -3.02 20.09
CA ASP A 176 -21.30 -1.96 21.03
C ASP A 176 -21.07 -0.59 20.36
N GLY A 177 -21.20 -0.52 19.04
CA GLY A 177 -20.97 0.68 18.24
C GLY A 177 -19.50 0.95 17.88
N SER A 178 -18.55 0.09 18.28
CA SER A 178 -17.13 0.25 17.97
C SER A 178 -16.80 -0.19 16.54
N VAL A 179 -15.79 0.44 15.92
CA VAL A 179 -15.28 0.05 14.60
C VAL A 179 -14.44 -1.20 14.73
N ARG A 180 -14.86 -2.30 14.09
CA ARG A 180 -14.16 -3.59 14.08
C ARG A 180 -13.26 -3.79 12.85
N ALA A 181 -13.62 -3.19 11.72
CA ALA A 181 -12.87 -3.29 10.48
C ALA A 181 -13.16 -2.07 9.61
N PHE A 182 -12.23 -1.75 8.70
CA PHE A 182 -12.44 -0.68 7.74
C PHE A 182 -11.77 -0.96 6.39
N VAL A 183 -12.27 -0.31 5.36
CA VAL A 183 -11.64 -0.20 4.05
C VAL A 183 -11.64 1.25 3.59
N ILE A 184 -10.48 1.75 3.14
CA ILE A 184 -10.31 3.07 2.53
C ILE A 184 -9.82 2.89 1.10
N ARG A 185 -10.51 3.47 0.13
CA ARG A 185 -10.08 3.49 -1.29
C ARG A 185 -9.35 4.79 -1.59
N SER A 186 -8.16 4.69 -2.15
CA SER A 186 -7.41 5.86 -2.60
C SER A 186 -7.80 6.29 -4.03
N PRO A 187 -7.56 7.56 -4.40
CA PRO A 187 -7.83 8.07 -5.75
C PRO A 187 -7.08 7.34 -6.87
N TRP A 188 -5.96 6.69 -6.56
CA TRP A 188 -5.16 5.90 -7.52
C TRP A 188 -5.53 4.42 -7.57
N GLY A 189 -6.63 4.01 -6.91
CA GLY A 189 -7.14 2.64 -6.93
C GLY A 189 -6.55 1.70 -5.88
N GLY A 190 -5.54 2.11 -5.11
CA GLY A 190 -5.04 1.37 -3.95
C GLY A 190 -6.05 1.36 -2.81
N VAL A 191 -5.91 0.41 -1.90
CA VAL A 191 -6.89 0.20 -0.82
C VAL A 191 -6.18 -0.23 0.44
N SER A 192 -6.34 0.52 1.54
CA SER A 192 -6.05 -0.01 2.87
C SER A 192 -7.28 -0.72 3.40
N LEU A 193 -7.14 -1.97 3.82
CA LEU A 193 -8.19 -2.73 4.47
C LEU A 193 -7.60 -3.43 5.68
N VAL A 194 -8.17 -3.11 6.85
CA VAL A 194 -7.78 -3.69 8.13
C VAL A 194 -8.98 -4.36 8.77
N ALA A 195 -8.84 -5.65 9.09
CA ALA A 195 -9.87 -6.45 9.71
C ALA A 195 -9.23 -7.58 10.56
N PRO A 196 -9.31 -7.52 11.90
CA PRO A 196 -8.86 -8.59 12.78
C PRO A 196 -9.64 -9.90 12.62
N ASN A 197 -10.86 -9.81 12.12
CA ASN A 197 -11.77 -10.95 11.94
C ASN A 197 -11.87 -11.33 10.46
N LEU A 198 -11.86 -12.64 10.17
CA LEU A 198 -11.91 -13.17 8.80
C LEU A 198 -13.21 -12.79 8.05
N ASP A 199 -14.36 -12.87 8.74
CA ASP A 199 -15.65 -12.57 8.15
C ASP A 199 -15.79 -11.08 7.79
N ASP A 200 -15.32 -10.19 8.66
CA ASP A 200 -15.33 -8.74 8.42
C ASP A 200 -14.40 -8.37 7.26
N GLY A 201 -13.23 -9.01 7.18
CA GLY A 201 -12.30 -8.82 6.06
C GLY A 201 -12.89 -9.24 4.72
N LEU A 202 -13.49 -10.43 4.68
CA LEU A 202 -14.19 -10.91 3.49
C LEU A 202 -15.36 -10.01 3.11
N ARG A 203 -16.18 -9.60 4.08
CA ARG A 203 -17.33 -8.70 3.88
C ARG A 203 -16.92 -7.38 3.21
N LEU A 204 -15.83 -6.76 3.66
CA LEU A 204 -15.30 -5.54 3.06
C LEU A 204 -14.70 -5.77 1.66
N LEU A 205 -14.07 -6.92 1.41
CA LEU A 205 -13.61 -7.31 0.07
C LEU A 205 -14.78 -7.54 -0.89
N GLU A 206 -15.85 -8.19 -0.43
CA GLU A 206 -17.07 -8.39 -1.21
C GLU A 206 -17.75 -7.05 -1.51
N TRP A 207 -17.82 -6.14 -0.53
CA TRP A 207 -18.28 -4.77 -0.79
C TRP A 207 -17.45 -4.11 -1.91
N ARG A 208 -16.14 -4.22 -1.89
CA ARG A 208 -15.28 -3.68 -2.97
C ARG A 208 -15.59 -4.30 -4.33
N ARG A 209 -15.84 -5.59 -4.41
CA ARG A 209 -16.21 -6.27 -5.67
C ARG A 209 -17.51 -5.74 -6.24
N ARG A 210 -18.46 -5.35 -5.38
CA ARG A 210 -19.74 -4.74 -5.79
C ARG A 210 -19.63 -3.26 -6.22
N GLN A 211 -18.52 -2.59 -5.89
CA GLN A 211 -18.22 -1.24 -6.37
C GLN A 211 -17.51 -1.23 -7.73
N ALA A 212 -17.01 -2.36 -8.17
CA ALA A 212 -16.42 -2.51 -9.50
C ALA A 212 -17.49 -2.85 -10.54
N GLU A 213 -17.25 -2.49 -11.78
CA GLU A 213 -18.11 -2.96 -12.86
C GLU A 213 -18.09 -4.50 -12.93
N PRO A 214 -19.22 -5.17 -13.18
CA PRO A 214 -19.28 -6.62 -13.28
C PRO A 214 -18.24 -7.18 -14.25
N GLY A 215 -17.47 -8.16 -13.79
CA GLY A 215 -16.41 -8.78 -14.58
C GLY A 215 -15.07 -8.04 -14.59
N HIS A 216 -14.98 -6.77 -14.19
CA HIS A 216 -13.69 -6.10 -14.03
C HIS A 216 -12.90 -6.67 -12.86
N ALA A 217 -11.58 -6.78 -13.03
CA ALA A 217 -10.71 -7.35 -12.02
C ALA A 217 -10.58 -6.43 -10.79
N VAL A 218 -10.85 -6.98 -9.61
CA VAL A 218 -10.58 -6.36 -8.30
C VAL A 218 -9.39 -7.06 -7.68
N TYR A 219 -8.42 -6.28 -7.18
CA TYR A 219 -7.20 -6.81 -6.59
C TYR A 219 -7.17 -6.59 -5.07
N ALA A 220 -6.63 -7.57 -4.35
CA ALA A 220 -6.28 -7.48 -2.94
C ALA A 220 -4.80 -7.85 -2.78
N GLY A 221 -4.02 -6.99 -2.13
CA GLY A 221 -2.60 -7.24 -1.83
C GLY A 221 -2.41 -7.31 -0.32
N LEU A 222 -2.00 -8.47 0.20
CA LEU A 222 -1.96 -8.74 1.64
C LEU A 222 -0.73 -9.58 2.03
N PRO A 223 -0.24 -9.44 3.28
CA PRO A 223 0.77 -10.34 3.81
C PRO A 223 0.24 -11.78 3.82
N ASP A 224 1.02 -12.72 3.30
CA ASP A 224 0.64 -14.13 3.17
C ASP A 224 1.11 -14.91 4.42
N SER A 225 0.47 -14.64 5.54
CA SER A 225 0.83 -15.14 6.87
C SER A 225 -0.22 -16.03 7.51
N ASP A 226 -1.36 -16.27 6.81
CA ASP A 226 -2.52 -16.95 7.38
C ASP A 226 -3.16 -17.88 6.33
N ASP A 227 -3.07 -19.19 6.55
CA ASP A 227 -3.61 -20.22 5.66
C ASP A 227 -5.15 -20.23 5.66
N ASP A 228 -5.81 -19.92 6.77
CA ASP A 228 -7.26 -19.84 6.85
C ASP A 228 -7.81 -18.70 6.02
N ARG A 229 -7.16 -17.53 6.07
CA ARG A 229 -7.48 -16.38 5.23
C ARG A 229 -7.28 -16.71 3.75
N ARG A 230 -6.16 -17.34 3.40
CA ARG A 230 -5.90 -17.80 2.02
C ARG A 230 -6.99 -18.77 1.56
N ALA A 231 -7.33 -19.77 2.35
CA ALA A 231 -8.38 -20.74 2.02
C ALA A 231 -9.76 -20.07 1.90
N LEU A 232 -10.06 -19.09 2.75
CA LEU A 232 -11.30 -18.29 2.67
C LEU A 232 -11.38 -17.52 1.34
N LEU A 233 -10.32 -16.86 0.94
CA LEU A 233 -10.27 -16.13 -0.33
C LEU A 233 -10.50 -17.05 -1.53
N LEU A 234 -9.80 -18.19 -1.58
CA LEU A 234 -9.95 -19.17 -2.67
C LEU A 234 -11.39 -19.71 -2.77
N ARG A 235 -12.02 -20.05 -1.62
CA ARG A 235 -13.42 -20.52 -1.59
C ARG A 235 -14.42 -19.46 -2.07
N ASN A 236 -14.07 -18.17 -1.94
CA ASN A 236 -14.92 -17.04 -2.36
C ASN A 236 -14.55 -16.48 -3.75
N GLY A 237 -13.87 -17.28 -4.58
CA GLY A 237 -13.63 -16.98 -5.98
C GLY A 237 -12.48 -15.99 -6.22
N TRP A 238 -11.62 -15.76 -5.22
CA TRP A 238 -10.36 -15.04 -5.41
C TRP A 238 -9.30 -16.02 -5.94
N THR A 239 -8.48 -15.56 -6.87
CA THR A 239 -7.38 -16.35 -7.45
C THR A 239 -6.03 -15.64 -7.24
N PRO A 240 -4.94 -16.39 -7.03
CA PRO A 240 -3.61 -15.79 -6.96
C PRO A 240 -3.27 -15.01 -8.23
N ALA A 241 -2.73 -13.80 -8.06
CA ALA A 241 -2.40 -12.88 -9.17
C ALA A 241 -0.98 -12.31 -9.05
N GLY A 242 -0.09 -13.04 -8.42
CA GLY A 242 1.31 -12.70 -8.20
C GLY A 242 1.64 -12.44 -6.73
N ALA A 243 2.90 -12.17 -6.47
CA ALA A 243 3.40 -11.85 -5.15
C ALA A 243 4.58 -10.89 -5.24
N GLY A 244 4.89 -10.26 -4.11
CA GLY A 244 6.13 -9.58 -3.81
C GLY A 244 6.70 -10.09 -2.51
N THR A 245 7.75 -9.47 -2.02
CA THR A 245 8.37 -9.81 -0.73
C THR A 245 8.38 -8.56 0.14
N ARG A 246 7.67 -8.59 1.27
CA ARG A 246 7.80 -7.53 2.29
C ARG A 246 9.15 -7.74 2.98
N MET A 247 9.94 -6.69 3.03
CA MET A 247 11.25 -6.67 3.65
C MET A 247 11.35 -5.54 4.65
N LEU A 248 12.19 -5.71 5.66
CA LEU A 248 12.42 -4.77 6.74
C LEU A 248 13.92 -4.59 6.99
N ARG A 249 14.31 -3.35 7.34
CA ARG A 249 15.63 -3.01 7.85
C ARG A 249 15.46 -2.16 9.13
N GLY A 250 16.18 -2.50 10.19
CA GLY A 250 16.15 -1.79 11.47
C GLY A 250 15.40 -2.53 12.56
N GLU A 251 14.67 -1.80 13.41
CA GLU A 251 13.96 -2.38 14.56
C GLU A 251 12.76 -3.23 14.11
N PRO A 252 12.51 -4.39 14.75
CA PRO A 252 11.33 -5.20 14.45
C PRO A 252 10.03 -4.46 14.79
N LEU A 253 8.96 -4.75 14.04
CA LEU A 253 7.63 -4.19 14.25
C LEU A 253 6.72 -5.17 14.99
N ALA A 254 6.00 -4.69 15.99
CA ALA A 254 4.93 -5.42 16.66
C ALA A 254 3.61 -5.25 15.89
N TRP A 255 3.56 -5.80 14.70
CA TRP A 255 2.44 -5.67 13.76
C TRP A 255 1.63 -6.96 13.65
N HIS A 256 0.40 -6.87 13.13
CA HIS A 256 -0.50 -8.00 12.91
C HIS A 256 -0.73 -8.21 11.41
N PRO A 257 0.13 -8.99 10.73
CA PRO A 257 0.01 -9.22 9.29
C PRO A 257 -1.31 -9.89 8.88
N ASP A 258 -1.89 -10.69 9.75
CA ASP A 258 -3.17 -11.37 9.59
C ASP A 258 -4.37 -10.40 9.58
N TRP A 259 -4.24 -9.21 10.15
CA TRP A 259 -5.28 -8.18 10.11
C TRP A 259 -5.27 -7.32 8.85
N ILE A 260 -4.20 -7.38 8.05
CA ILE A 260 -4.03 -6.56 6.85
C ILE A 260 -4.54 -7.30 5.62
N TRP A 261 -5.60 -6.82 5.00
CA TRP A 261 -6.24 -7.38 3.81
C TRP A 261 -6.04 -6.54 2.54
N GLY A 262 -5.39 -5.42 2.67
CA GLY A 262 -5.08 -4.51 1.58
C GLY A 262 -4.10 -3.43 2.02
N SER A 263 -3.31 -2.93 1.07
CA SER A 263 -2.41 -1.79 1.27
C SER A 263 -2.62 -0.76 0.17
N PHE A 264 -2.39 0.52 0.48
CA PHE A 264 -2.57 1.60 -0.50
C PHE A 264 -1.65 1.43 -1.71
N ASN A 265 -0.40 1.13 -1.48
CA ASN A 265 0.62 0.73 -2.46
C ASN A 265 1.96 0.43 -1.75
N GLY A 266 2.99 0.06 -2.52
CA GLY A 266 4.33 -0.23 -1.98
C GLY A 266 5.16 1.00 -1.57
N ALA A 267 4.57 2.19 -1.46
CA ALA A 267 5.25 3.40 -0.99
C ALA A 267 4.56 4.04 0.23
N LEU A 268 3.36 3.58 0.59
CA LEU A 268 2.57 4.13 1.70
C LEU A 268 2.12 3.05 2.70
N GLY A 269 2.32 1.78 2.37
CA GLY A 269 1.83 0.67 3.19
C GLY A 269 0.37 0.31 3.01
#